data_8de4f77906f429f10b5946d3a277ba87
#
_entry.id   8de4f77906f429f10b5946d3a277ba87
#
_cell.length_a   1.000
_cell.length_b   1.000
_cell.length_c   1.000
_cell.angle_alpha   90.00
_cell.angle_beta   90.00
_cell.angle_gamma   90.00
#
_symmetry.space_group_name_H-M   'P 1'
#
loop_
_entity.id
_entity.type
_entity.pdbx_description
1 polymer ?
#
loop_
_entity_poly.entity_id
_entity_poly.type
_entity_poly.pdbx_seq_one_letter_code
_entity_poly.pdbx_strand_id
1 'polypeptide(L)'
;MRLPPDSVVGDVNDGWTVALALLGHERNAVGGGSPYVSGRNYLAEGADGARDLSSIALVRSRGIDGDAVARQLVAEAHVLDVAQRGLVQRVTVGMGNGKLAGQAAAITKLFTATSAERKTEIRLALAGTDAVTWPAGEETLGREAGESFLERQATSLAGGSNEIQRNIIAERVLGMPREWAADRDVPFRDVRRNAMPTAPSGA
;
A
#
# COMPACT_ATOMS: atom_id res chain seq x y z
N MET A 1 -15.32 -8.57 -29.15
CA MET A 1 -16.47 -8.86 -28.28
C MET A 1 -17.34 -7.61 -28.25
N ARG A 2 -18.67 -7.74 -28.42
CA ARG A 2 -19.61 -6.62 -28.23
C ARG A 2 -20.29 -6.80 -26.88
N LEU A 3 -20.32 -5.76 -26.08
CA LEU A 3 -21.01 -5.73 -24.78
C LEU A 3 -22.34 -5.00 -24.94
N PRO A 4 -23.37 -5.37 -24.15
CA PRO A 4 -24.64 -4.64 -24.15
C PRO A 4 -24.46 -3.21 -23.59
N PRO A 5 -25.34 -2.26 -23.95
CA PRO A 5 -25.20 -0.85 -23.52
C PRO A 5 -25.21 -0.64 -22.00
N ASP A 6 -25.89 -1.50 -21.26
CA ASP A 6 -25.97 -1.51 -19.79
C ASP A 6 -24.69 -1.98 -19.10
N SER A 7 -23.68 -2.43 -19.87
CA SER A 7 -22.35 -2.73 -19.36
C SER A 7 -21.49 -1.46 -19.11
N VAL A 8 -21.98 -0.29 -19.48
CA VAL A 8 -21.28 0.98 -19.24
C VAL A 8 -21.55 1.42 -17.80
N VAL A 9 -20.49 1.65 -17.04
CA VAL A 9 -20.56 2.18 -15.68
C VAL A 9 -20.42 3.69 -15.72
N GLY A 10 -21.43 4.43 -15.20
CA GLY A 10 -21.48 5.90 -15.28
C GLY A 10 -21.92 6.41 -16.65
N ASP A 11 -21.73 7.69 -16.87
CA ASP A 11 -22.11 8.33 -18.12
C ASP A 11 -21.08 8.11 -19.25
N VAL A 12 -21.54 8.06 -20.48
CA VAL A 12 -20.67 7.95 -21.66
C VAL A 12 -19.77 9.20 -21.73
N ASN A 13 -18.46 8.99 -21.86
CA ASN A 13 -17.39 9.98 -21.85
C ASN A 13 -17.03 10.55 -20.47
N ASP A 14 -17.61 10.03 -19.36
CA ASP A 14 -17.25 10.42 -17.98
C ASP A 14 -16.47 9.32 -17.23
N GLY A 15 -15.79 8.45 -17.94
CA GLY A 15 -15.02 7.34 -17.38
C GLY A 15 -13.93 7.75 -16.40
N TRP A 16 -13.42 8.99 -16.49
CA TRP A 16 -12.41 9.49 -15.55
C TRP A 16 -12.99 9.68 -14.13
N THR A 17 -14.19 10.20 -14.02
CA THR A 17 -14.91 10.33 -12.74
C THR A 17 -15.13 8.96 -12.09
N VAL A 18 -15.55 7.97 -12.90
CA VAL A 18 -15.73 6.59 -12.43
C VAL A 18 -14.39 5.98 -11.96
N ALA A 19 -13.32 6.18 -12.73
CA ALA A 19 -11.97 5.70 -12.37
C ALA A 19 -11.48 6.33 -11.05
N LEU A 20 -11.68 7.62 -10.84
CA LEU A 20 -11.28 8.30 -9.60
C LEU A 20 -12.06 7.80 -8.39
N ALA A 21 -13.35 7.50 -8.53
CA ALA A 21 -14.16 6.89 -7.49
C ALA A 21 -13.65 5.50 -7.12
N LEU A 22 -13.39 4.65 -8.12
CA LEU A 22 -12.83 3.31 -7.94
C LEU A 22 -11.48 3.35 -7.21
N LEU A 23 -10.55 4.19 -7.68
CA LEU A 23 -9.23 4.36 -7.07
C LEU A 23 -9.33 4.88 -5.62
N GLY A 24 -10.36 5.67 -5.30
CA GLY A 24 -10.64 6.11 -3.93
C GLY A 24 -11.00 4.94 -3.00
N HIS A 25 -11.88 4.06 -3.45
CA HIS A 25 -12.28 2.86 -2.72
C HIS A 25 -11.12 1.86 -2.58
N GLU A 26 -10.38 1.61 -3.65
CA GLU A 26 -9.20 0.75 -3.63
C GLU A 26 -8.15 1.23 -2.62
N ARG A 27 -7.84 2.52 -2.62
CA ARG A 27 -6.88 3.12 -1.67
C ARG A 27 -7.30 2.89 -0.23
N ASN A 28 -8.57 3.10 0.08
CA ASN A 28 -9.09 2.87 1.42
C ASN A 28 -9.01 1.38 1.81
N ALA A 29 -9.33 0.49 0.89
CA ALA A 29 -9.26 -0.96 1.11
C ALA A 29 -7.81 -1.42 1.35
N VAL A 30 -6.86 -1.03 0.48
CA VAL A 30 -5.43 -1.37 0.60
C VAL A 30 -4.80 -0.73 1.84
N GLY A 31 -5.27 0.45 2.25
CA GLY A 31 -4.82 1.13 3.47
C GLY A 31 -5.23 0.48 4.79
N GLY A 32 -5.93 -0.65 4.75
CA GLY A 32 -6.38 -1.40 5.94
C GLY A 32 -7.81 -1.09 6.37
N GLY A 33 -8.56 -0.30 5.58
CA GLY A 33 -9.98 -0.01 5.83
C GLY A 33 -10.93 -1.15 5.47
N SER A 34 -10.42 -2.23 4.85
CA SER A 34 -11.22 -3.40 4.48
C SER A 34 -10.54 -4.71 4.90
N PRO A 35 -11.19 -5.54 5.71
CA PRO A 35 -10.67 -6.85 6.08
C PRO A 35 -10.58 -7.82 4.90
N TYR A 36 -11.36 -7.59 3.84
CA TYR A 36 -11.36 -8.44 2.64
C TYR A 36 -10.10 -8.28 1.78
N VAL A 37 -9.44 -7.13 1.85
CA VAL A 37 -8.23 -6.84 1.07
C VAL A 37 -6.97 -6.95 1.91
N SER A 38 -6.99 -6.38 3.13
CA SER A 38 -5.85 -6.37 4.03
C SER A 38 -5.66 -7.67 4.82
N GLY A 39 -6.65 -8.55 4.83
CA GLY A 39 -6.69 -9.74 5.68
C GLY A 39 -6.78 -9.42 7.18
N ARG A 40 -6.81 -8.16 7.58
CA ARG A 40 -6.87 -7.69 8.97
C ARG A 40 -7.97 -6.65 9.15
N ASN A 41 -8.71 -6.78 10.22
CA ASN A 41 -9.71 -5.78 10.63
C ASN A 41 -9.15 -4.93 11.78
N TYR A 42 -8.37 -3.92 11.43
CA TYR A 42 -7.77 -3.01 12.42
C TYR A 42 -8.77 -2.25 13.31
N LEU A 43 -10.04 -2.20 12.93
CA LEU A 43 -11.10 -1.57 13.71
C LEU A 43 -11.71 -2.53 14.74
N ALA A 44 -11.71 -3.82 14.45
CA ALA A 44 -12.30 -4.85 15.33
C ALA A 44 -11.26 -5.52 16.25
N GLU A 45 -9.98 -5.48 15.88
CA GLU A 45 -8.91 -6.08 16.68
C GLU A 45 -8.64 -5.22 17.92
N GLY A 46 -8.82 -5.81 19.10
CA GLY A 46 -8.44 -5.20 20.37
C GLY A 46 -6.90 -5.03 20.49
N ALA A 47 -6.45 -4.50 21.63
CA ALA A 47 -5.03 -4.23 21.88
C ALA A 47 -4.11 -5.45 21.68
N ASP A 48 -4.61 -6.65 21.88
CA ASP A 48 -3.85 -7.90 21.71
C ASP A 48 -3.67 -8.33 20.24
N GLY A 49 -4.52 -7.90 19.30
CA GLY A 49 -4.39 -8.18 17.87
C GLY A 49 -3.21 -7.49 17.16
N ALA A 50 -2.47 -6.61 17.87
CA ALA A 50 -1.33 -5.89 17.33
C ALA A 50 0.00 -6.65 17.41
N ARG A 51 0.04 -7.81 18.02
CA ARG A 51 1.31 -8.53 18.17
C ARG A 51 1.69 -9.17 16.83
N ASP A 52 2.88 -8.87 16.35
CA ASP A 52 3.50 -9.64 15.28
C ASP A 52 3.93 -11.01 15.81
N LEU A 53 2.95 -11.91 15.94
CA LEU A 53 3.17 -13.27 16.44
C LEU A 53 4.10 -14.07 15.52
N SER A 54 4.17 -13.73 14.23
CA SER A 54 5.02 -14.43 13.28
C SER A 54 6.51 -14.14 13.50
N SER A 55 6.89 -12.88 13.76
CA SER A 55 8.27 -12.56 14.13
C SER A 55 8.67 -13.16 15.49
N ILE A 56 7.75 -13.20 16.46
CA ILE A 56 7.97 -13.86 17.76
C ILE A 56 8.16 -15.38 17.56
N ALA A 57 7.30 -16.03 16.78
CA ALA A 57 7.41 -17.45 16.48
C ALA A 57 8.74 -17.78 15.78
N LEU A 58 9.13 -16.93 14.82
CA LEU A 58 10.37 -17.08 14.06
C LEU A 58 11.62 -17.01 14.97
N VAL A 59 11.74 -16.03 15.86
CA VAL A 59 12.89 -15.92 16.76
C VAL A 59 12.94 -17.10 17.74
N ARG A 60 11.79 -17.57 18.21
CA ARG A 60 11.71 -18.74 19.09
C ARG A 60 12.10 -20.04 18.39
N SER A 61 11.60 -20.26 17.16
CA SER A 61 11.94 -21.45 16.37
C SER A 61 13.43 -21.54 16.06
N ARG A 62 14.10 -20.40 15.95
CA ARG A 62 15.55 -20.30 15.72
C ARG A 62 16.39 -20.26 17.00
N GLY A 63 15.76 -20.22 18.18
CA GLY A 63 16.47 -20.13 19.46
C GLY A 63 17.25 -18.84 19.66
N ILE A 64 16.86 -17.75 19.01
CA ILE A 64 17.52 -16.42 19.08
C ILE A 64 16.70 -15.40 19.90
N ASP A 65 15.72 -15.84 20.67
CA ASP A 65 14.89 -15.00 21.51
C ASP A 65 15.64 -14.32 22.66
N GLY A 66 16.84 -14.81 23.01
CA GLY A 66 17.78 -14.16 23.92
C GLY A 66 18.68 -13.10 23.27
N ASP A 67 18.78 -13.07 21.93
CA ASP A 67 19.64 -12.11 21.22
C ASP A 67 19.07 -10.69 21.31
N ALA A 68 19.94 -9.72 21.69
CA ALA A 68 19.52 -8.33 21.89
C ALA A 68 19.06 -7.65 20.59
N VAL A 69 19.70 -7.96 19.45
CA VAL A 69 19.37 -7.38 18.15
C VAL A 69 18.04 -7.97 17.66
N ALA A 70 17.86 -9.29 17.77
CA ALA A 70 16.62 -9.95 17.41
C ALA A 70 15.43 -9.38 18.23
N ARG A 71 15.61 -9.15 19.54
CA ARG A 71 14.59 -8.53 20.39
C ARG A 71 14.26 -7.11 19.97
N GLN A 72 15.23 -6.29 19.57
CA GLN A 72 14.99 -4.94 19.06
C GLN A 72 14.22 -4.96 17.75
N LEU A 73 14.56 -5.84 16.82
CA LEU A 73 13.84 -5.99 15.55
C LEU A 73 12.37 -6.42 15.77
N VAL A 74 12.13 -7.37 16.65
CA VAL A 74 10.76 -7.77 17.02
C VAL A 74 10.00 -6.59 17.66
N ALA A 75 10.64 -5.82 18.52
CA ALA A 75 10.03 -4.65 19.13
C ALA A 75 9.71 -3.57 18.10
N GLU A 76 10.59 -3.31 17.14
CA GLU A 76 10.35 -2.38 16.03
C GLU A 76 9.14 -2.81 15.19
N ALA A 77 9.04 -4.09 14.80
CA ALA A 77 7.89 -4.61 14.07
C ALA A 77 6.58 -4.41 14.85
N HIS A 78 6.60 -4.66 16.17
CA HIS A 78 5.46 -4.43 17.04
C HIS A 78 5.06 -2.95 17.11
N VAL A 79 6.02 -2.03 17.23
CA VAL A 79 5.76 -0.58 17.25
C VAL A 79 5.10 -0.13 15.95
N LEU A 80 5.55 -0.64 14.79
CA LEU A 80 4.93 -0.35 13.50
C LEU A 80 3.47 -0.83 13.44
N ASP A 81 3.17 -2.01 13.97
CA ASP A 81 1.78 -2.53 14.03
C ASP A 81 0.88 -1.68 14.93
N VAL A 82 1.38 -1.27 16.10
CA VAL A 82 0.64 -0.38 17.02
C VAL A 82 0.37 0.98 16.37
N ALA A 83 1.39 1.58 15.76
CA ALA A 83 1.27 2.86 15.08
C ALA A 83 0.29 2.80 13.89
N GLN A 84 0.36 1.73 13.07
CA GLN A 84 -0.54 1.52 11.94
C GLN A 84 -2.00 1.44 12.40
N ARG A 85 -2.29 0.68 13.45
CA ARG A 85 -3.62 0.55 13.99
C ARG A 85 -4.16 1.89 14.50
N GLY A 86 -3.39 2.60 15.31
CA GLY A 86 -3.77 3.92 15.81
C GLY A 86 -4.03 4.92 14.67
N LEU A 87 -3.21 4.87 13.61
CA LEU A 87 -3.36 5.72 12.43
C LEU A 87 -4.64 5.38 11.66
N VAL A 88 -4.88 4.09 11.36
CA VAL A 88 -6.10 3.65 10.66
C VAL A 88 -7.33 4.08 11.44
N GLN A 89 -7.37 3.86 12.75
CA GLN A 89 -8.49 4.26 13.59
C GLN A 89 -8.72 5.78 13.54
N ARG A 90 -7.67 6.59 13.71
CA ARG A 90 -7.78 8.06 13.66
C ARG A 90 -8.30 8.58 12.33
N VAL A 91 -7.76 8.04 11.22
CA VAL A 91 -8.15 8.49 9.88
C VAL A 91 -9.58 8.05 9.60
N THR A 92 -9.95 6.82 9.88
CA THR A 92 -11.32 6.31 9.67
C THR A 92 -12.35 7.10 10.46
N VAL A 93 -12.12 7.33 11.76
CA VAL A 93 -13.01 8.13 12.60
C VAL A 93 -13.04 9.59 12.11
N GLY A 94 -11.90 10.15 11.75
CA GLY A 94 -11.79 11.52 11.24
C GLY A 94 -12.54 11.73 9.91
N MET A 95 -12.50 10.76 9.02
CA MET A 95 -13.27 10.76 7.78
C MET A 95 -14.77 10.58 8.05
N GLY A 96 -15.13 9.64 8.94
CA GLY A 96 -16.52 9.35 9.28
C GLY A 96 -17.26 10.50 9.96
N ASN A 97 -16.56 11.35 10.72
CA ASN A 97 -17.13 12.53 11.37
C ASN A 97 -16.90 13.84 10.61
N GLY A 98 -16.39 13.79 9.38
CA GLY A 98 -16.17 14.94 8.50
C GLY A 98 -14.99 15.84 8.88
N LYS A 99 -14.17 15.50 9.90
CA LYS A 99 -12.97 16.27 10.27
C LYS A 99 -11.80 16.06 9.31
N LEU A 100 -11.79 14.96 8.59
CA LEU A 100 -10.80 14.66 7.55
C LEU A 100 -11.51 14.41 6.23
N ALA A 101 -10.95 14.93 5.15
CA ALA A 101 -11.43 14.65 3.80
C ALA A 101 -11.08 13.19 3.41
N GLY A 102 -11.83 12.62 2.46
CA GLY A 102 -11.62 11.25 1.99
C GLY A 102 -10.20 10.97 1.49
N GLN A 103 -9.50 11.99 1.02
CA GLN A 103 -8.10 11.92 0.59
C GLN A 103 -7.13 11.58 1.74
N ALA A 104 -7.53 11.74 3.01
CA ALA A 104 -6.73 11.33 4.16
C ALA A 104 -6.44 9.81 4.20
N ALA A 105 -7.23 8.99 3.50
CA ALA A 105 -6.92 7.58 3.27
C ALA A 105 -5.54 7.35 2.62
N ALA A 106 -4.98 8.34 1.91
CA ALA A 106 -3.62 8.27 1.38
C ALA A 106 -2.56 8.14 2.48
N ILE A 107 -2.80 8.71 3.66
CA ILE A 107 -1.89 8.63 4.81
C ILE A 107 -1.79 7.18 5.31
N THR A 108 -2.94 6.53 5.49
CA THR A 108 -2.98 5.14 5.94
C THR A 108 -2.36 4.20 4.92
N LYS A 109 -2.67 4.40 3.63
CA LYS A 109 -2.09 3.59 2.55
C LYS A 109 -0.56 3.72 2.49
N LEU A 110 -0.03 4.93 2.55
CA LEU A 110 1.41 5.16 2.52
C LEU A 110 2.10 4.51 3.72
N PHE A 111 1.56 4.72 4.93
CA PHE A 111 2.11 4.12 6.15
C PHE A 111 2.05 2.59 6.10
N THR A 112 0.93 2.01 5.64
CA THR A 112 0.78 0.55 5.50
C THR A 112 1.84 -0.03 4.56
N ALA A 113 2.05 0.59 3.40
CA ALA A 113 3.02 0.11 2.42
C ALA A 113 4.46 0.17 2.97
N THR A 114 4.87 1.33 3.52
CA THR A 114 6.23 1.49 4.05
C THR A 114 6.49 0.62 5.29
N SER A 115 5.48 0.44 6.14
CA SER A 115 5.57 -0.45 7.30
C SER A 115 5.65 -1.92 6.89
N ALA A 116 4.90 -2.32 5.86
CA ALA A 116 4.94 -3.69 5.35
C ALA A 116 6.33 -4.03 4.78
N GLU A 117 6.92 -3.13 3.98
CA GLU A 117 8.29 -3.29 3.49
C GLU A 117 9.27 -3.47 4.66
N ARG A 118 9.23 -2.58 5.64
CA ARG A 118 10.13 -2.63 6.79
C ARG A 118 9.97 -3.91 7.61
N LYS A 119 8.74 -4.32 7.89
CA LYS A 119 8.45 -5.58 8.62
C LYS A 119 8.95 -6.82 7.86
N THR A 120 8.85 -6.79 6.54
CA THR A 120 9.36 -7.87 5.69
C THR A 120 10.89 -7.95 5.73
N GLU A 121 11.59 -6.81 5.72
CA GLU A 121 13.05 -6.76 5.92
C GLU A 121 13.46 -7.29 7.31
N ILE A 122 12.70 -6.93 8.34
CA ILE A 122 12.92 -7.43 9.71
C ILE A 122 12.78 -8.96 9.73
N ARG A 123 11.71 -9.51 9.16
CA ARG A 123 11.50 -10.95 9.11
C ARG A 123 12.62 -11.66 8.33
N LEU A 124 13.05 -11.08 7.20
CA LEU A 124 14.16 -11.63 6.42
C LEU A 124 15.44 -11.68 7.25
N ALA A 125 15.76 -10.60 7.98
CA ALA A 125 16.93 -10.55 8.86
C ALA A 125 16.83 -11.56 10.01
N LEU A 126 15.65 -11.72 10.60
CA LEU A 126 15.40 -12.70 11.67
C LEU A 126 15.45 -14.15 11.17
N ALA A 127 15.00 -14.41 9.94
CA ALA A 127 15.05 -15.74 9.34
C ALA A 127 16.47 -16.14 8.88
N GLY A 128 17.31 -15.18 8.51
CA GLY A 128 18.66 -15.44 8.05
C GLY A 128 18.68 -16.36 6.83
N THR A 129 19.51 -17.40 6.86
CA THR A 129 19.64 -18.37 5.77
C THR A 129 18.37 -19.16 5.50
N ASP A 130 17.52 -19.35 6.51
CA ASP A 130 16.27 -20.13 6.35
C ASP A 130 15.28 -19.43 5.40
N ALA A 131 15.44 -18.12 5.19
CA ALA A 131 14.64 -17.37 4.23
C ALA A 131 15.03 -17.60 2.76
N VAL A 132 16.17 -18.21 2.49
CA VAL A 132 16.70 -18.43 1.12
C VAL A 132 17.02 -19.88 0.80
N THR A 133 16.96 -20.78 1.81
CA THR A 133 17.21 -22.21 1.66
C THR A 133 16.00 -22.99 2.12
N TRP A 134 15.07 -23.26 1.20
CA TRP A 134 13.83 -23.97 1.54
C TRP A 134 13.87 -25.42 1.09
N PRO A 135 13.51 -26.38 1.98
CA PRO A 135 13.22 -27.73 1.56
C PRO A 135 12.00 -27.74 0.63
N ALA A 136 12.07 -28.50 -0.46
CA ALA A 136 10.95 -28.60 -1.40
C ALA A 136 9.72 -29.20 -0.69
N GLY A 137 8.58 -28.50 -0.79
CA GLY A 137 7.29 -28.97 -0.26
C GLY A 137 7.08 -28.73 1.24
N GLU A 138 8.03 -28.13 1.96
CA GLU A 138 7.85 -27.80 3.36
C GLU A 138 7.41 -26.34 3.56
N GLU A 139 6.37 -26.15 4.38
CA GLU A 139 5.93 -24.84 4.86
C GLU A 139 6.71 -24.50 6.14
N THR A 140 7.61 -23.53 6.06
CA THR A 140 8.42 -23.08 7.20
C THR A 140 8.30 -21.57 7.39
N LEU A 141 8.52 -21.09 8.62
CA LEU A 141 8.54 -19.64 8.90
C LEU A 141 9.65 -18.91 8.13
N GLY A 142 10.77 -19.59 7.86
CA GLY A 142 11.84 -19.07 7.01
C GLY A 142 11.38 -18.87 5.57
N ARG A 143 10.73 -19.88 4.98
CA ARG A 143 10.14 -19.79 3.64
C ARG A 143 9.11 -18.66 3.56
N GLU A 144 8.18 -18.58 4.52
CA GLU A 144 7.18 -17.51 4.59
C GLU A 144 7.84 -16.12 4.60
N ALA A 145 8.93 -15.94 5.35
CA ALA A 145 9.70 -14.70 5.37
C ALA A 145 10.33 -14.38 4.01
N GLY A 146 10.90 -15.37 3.32
CA GLY A 146 11.48 -15.22 1.99
C GLY A 146 10.46 -14.89 0.92
N GLU A 147 9.33 -15.60 0.88
CA GLU A 147 8.23 -15.33 -0.05
C GLU A 147 7.65 -13.92 0.16
N SER A 148 7.39 -13.53 1.42
CA SER A 148 6.93 -12.18 1.75
C SER A 148 7.92 -11.09 1.28
N PHE A 149 9.22 -11.36 1.34
CA PHE A 149 10.23 -10.44 0.83
C PHE A 149 10.17 -10.26 -0.69
N LEU A 150 9.89 -11.32 -1.45
CA LEU A 150 9.72 -11.25 -2.90
C LEU A 150 8.49 -10.42 -3.28
N GLU A 151 7.42 -10.50 -2.49
CA GLU A 151 6.15 -9.82 -2.75
C GLU A 151 6.06 -8.38 -2.17
N ARG A 152 7.05 -7.94 -1.39
CA ARG A 152 6.99 -6.69 -0.61
C ARG A 152 6.65 -5.44 -1.41
N GLN A 153 7.04 -5.39 -2.69
CA GLN A 153 6.82 -4.22 -3.54
C GLN A 153 5.35 -4.10 -4.02
N ALA A 154 4.59 -5.18 -3.98
CA ALA A 154 3.20 -5.17 -4.45
C ALA A 154 2.36 -4.11 -3.73
N THR A 155 2.53 -4.00 -2.40
CA THR A 155 1.79 -3.02 -1.57
C THR A 155 2.20 -1.58 -1.88
N SER A 156 3.45 -1.35 -2.29
CA SER A 156 3.96 -0.01 -2.64
C SER A 156 3.44 0.49 -4.00
N LEU A 157 2.94 -0.41 -4.83
CA LEU A 157 2.39 -0.11 -6.16
C LEU A 157 0.85 -0.11 -6.18
N ALA A 158 0.24 -1.14 -5.59
CA ALA A 158 -1.22 -1.30 -5.56
C ALA A 158 -1.91 -0.17 -4.77
N GLY A 159 -3.11 0.23 -5.20
CA GLY A 159 -3.85 1.34 -4.58
C GLY A 159 -3.23 2.71 -4.83
N GLY A 160 -2.39 2.83 -5.85
CA GLY A 160 -1.56 3.98 -6.19
C GLY A 160 -0.20 3.97 -5.50
N SER A 161 0.86 4.25 -6.26
CA SER A 161 2.23 4.17 -5.77
C SER A 161 2.50 5.07 -4.57
N ASN A 162 3.55 4.77 -3.82
CA ASN A 162 3.93 5.57 -2.65
C ASN A 162 4.20 7.04 -3.01
N GLU A 163 4.70 7.34 -4.22
CA GLU A 163 4.92 8.68 -4.76
C GLU A 163 3.58 9.40 -4.97
N ILE A 164 2.62 8.71 -5.59
CA ILE A 164 1.26 9.26 -5.79
C ILE A 164 0.59 9.54 -4.44
N GLN A 165 0.77 8.67 -3.43
CA GLN A 165 0.23 8.94 -2.10
C GLN A 165 0.84 10.19 -1.47
N ARG A 166 2.17 10.39 -1.60
CA ARG A 166 2.84 11.62 -1.13
C ARG A 166 2.29 12.86 -1.81
N ASN A 167 2.07 12.82 -3.12
CA ASN A 167 1.48 13.95 -3.86
C ASN A 167 0.04 14.23 -3.39
N ILE A 168 -0.78 13.20 -3.20
CA ILE A 168 -2.14 13.36 -2.68
C ILE A 168 -2.13 13.97 -1.27
N ILE A 169 -1.25 13.50 -0.39
CA ILE A 169 -1.12 14.04 0.96
C ILE A 169 -0.69 15.52 0.89
N ALA A 170 0.34 15.84 0.12
CA ALA A 170 0.84 17.21 -0.03
C ALA A 170 -0.25 18.15 -0.57
N GLU A 171 -0.86 17.80 -1.70
CA GLU A 171 -1.79 18.69 -2.40
C GLU A 171 -3.18 18.74 -1.75
N ARG A 172 -3.71 17.59 -1.28
CA ARG A 172 -5.11 17.46 -0.90
C ARG A 172 -5.34 17.43 0.61
N VAL A 173 -4.34 17.05 1.40
CA VAL A 173 -4.44 17.02 2.86
C VAL A 173 -3.75 18.22 3.49
N LEU A 174 -2.55 18.55 3.02
CA LEU A 174 -1.75 19.67 3.54
C LEU A 174 -2.00 20.98 2.80
N GLY A 175 -2.71 20.97 1.67
CA GLY A 175 -3.01 22.19 0.90
C GLY A 175 -1.78 22.80 0.22
N MET A 176 -0.73 22.02 -0.04
CA MET A 176 0.45 22.49 -0.75
C MET A 176 0.12 22.78 -2.21
N PRO A 177 0.84 23.69 -2.85
CA PRO A 177 0.66 23.97 -4.28
C PRO A 177 0.85 22.72 -5.12
N ARG A 178 0.00 22.57 -6.13
CA ARG A 178 0.17 21.49 -7.11
C ARG A 178 1.35 21.78 -8.01
N GLU A 179 2.02 20.72 -8.43
CA GLU A 179 3.01 20.81 -9.49
C GLU A 179 2.37 21.32 -10.78
N TRP A 180 3.09 22.19 -11.48
CA TRP A 180 2.64 22.72 -12.76
C TRP A 180 2.62 21.60 -13.82
N ALA A 181 1.54 21.52 -14.58
CA ALA A 181 1.40 20.60 -15.69
C ALA A 181 0.88 21.34 -16.92
N ALA A 182 1.65 21.29 -18.01
CA ALA A 182 1.35 22.00 -19.26
C ALA A 182 0.08 21.50 -19.97
N ASP A 183 -0.36 20.30 -19.65
CA ASP A 183 -1.44 19.58 -20.31
C ASP A 183 -2.70 19.43 -19.45
N ARG A 184 -2.75 20.09 -18.29
CA ARG A 184 -3.82 19.91 -17.31
C ARG A 184 -5.22 20.15 -17.85
N ASP A 185 -5.39 21.15 -18.68
CA ASP A 185 -6.68 21.56 -19.26
C ASP A 185 -6.73 21.29 -20.77
N VAL A 186 -5.81 20.49 -21.28
CA VAL A 186 -5.73 20.13 -22.69
C VAL A 186 -6.49 18.83 -22.90
N PRO A 187 -7.43 18.74 -23.88
CA PRO A 187 -8.06 17.48 -24.26
C PRO A 187 -7.00 16.42 -24.59
N PHE A 188 -7.21 15.17 -24.17
CA PHE A 188 -6.21 14.10 -24.34
C PHE A 188 -5.70 13.94 -25.79
N ARG A 189 -6.57 14.14 -26.78
CA ARG A 189 -6.20 14.09 -28.20
C ARG A 189 -5.17 15.16 -28.61
N ASP A 190 -5.13 16.28 -27.87
CA ASP A 190 -4.30 17.46 -28.16
C ASP A 190 -3.06 17.53 -27.26
N VAL A 191 -2.94 16.62 -26.29
CA VAL A 191 -1.76 16.47 -25.43
C VAL A 191 -0.55 16.11 -26.27
N ARG A 192 0.55 16.85 -26.12
CA ARG A 192 1.82 16.56 -26.80
C ARG A 192 2.29 15.15 -26.45
N ARG A 193 2.48 14.32 -27.47
CA ARG A 193 3.07 12.99 -27.33
C ARG A 193 4.56 13.11 -27.58
N ASN A 194 5.38 12.31 -26.91
CA ASN A 194 6.81 12.14 -27.18
C ASN A 194 7.02 11.36 -28.51
N ALA A 195 6.27 11.67 -29.54
CA ALA A 195 6.53 11.15 -30.87
C ALA A 195 7.72 11.93 -31.43
N MET A 196 8.76 11.21 -31.87
CA MET A 196 9.82 11.80 -32.69
C MET A 196 9.14 12.59 -33.81
N PRO A 197 9.61 13.83 -34.12
CA PRO A 197 9.13 14.54 -35.30
C PRO A 197 9.29 13.60 -36.50
N THR A 198 8.21 13.28 -37.17
CA THR A 198 8.32 12.63 -38.48
C THR A 198 9.13 13.57 -39.37
N ALA A 199 10.27 13.09 -39.85
CA ALA A 199 11.03 13.85 -40.83
C ALA A 199 10.08 14.38 -41.93
N PRO A 200 10.18 15.64 -42.36
CA PRO A 200 9.35 16.13 -43.44
C PRO A 200 9.56 15.20 -44.62
N SER A 201 8.46 14.63 -45.11
CA SER A 201 8.47 13.85 -46.35
C SER A 201 9.09 14.73 -47.41
N GLY A 202 10.29 14.36 -47.84
CA GLY A 202 11.10 15.14 -48.78
C GLY A 202 10.34 15.55 -50.01
N ALA A 203 10.63 16.73 -50.46
CA ALA A 203 10.27 17.26 -51.75
C ALA A 203 10.89 16.45 -52.89
#